data_e9bff8b06555d89dd11b20db7c60b13b
#
_entry.id   e9bff8b06555d89dd11b20db7c60b13b
#
_cell.length_a   1.000
_cell.length_b   1.000
_cell.length_c   1.000
_cell.angle_alpha   90.00
_cell.angle_beta   90.00
_cell.angle_gamma   90.00
#
_symmetry.space_group_name_H-M   'P 1'
#
loop_
_entity.id
_entity.type
_entity.pdbx_description
1 polymer ?
#
loop_
_entity_poly.entity_id
_entity_poly.type
_entity_poly.pdbx_seq_one_letter_code
_entity_poly.pdbx_strand_id
1 'polypeptide(L)'
;MLGVGVAALALIVTLINTLPGGGSTAGTSRDGDKVHGTPATPPAEDRPEVGWGFTHTQYSADEGSSAATERVEGLLAKSQLPQDQAIMGWGADNPEPVKGRYDFGALDRRIDFMRKSGGTPVITLCCSPDWMKGGKSGVDNTNWSQASLETAPKPDHYADYAALAATVAKRYPDVTHFIVWNEFKGFWNDAKQRWDYEGYTQLYNLVYKALKKVNPKIMVGGPYLVMDSVDPRDANASSTFKGSWGAMDQRIIDAFDYWNEHKAGADFVVVDGSSYTNDDLLPNEFGATDKLTAVSKWVREQTHDLPLWWAEYYVEPADGNDDRKGWSETHRVAVQATGMIAMAKGGATSGFYWNPEEEKGTSCAGCLWTPTDSSDGGQQLPMYDLVSRFDAAFGPGTTYETVSVAADDVPNVRVLATDRTILVVNTLDRQISAKVDGKQFDLAAYGVKWLTR
;
A
#
# COMPACT_ATOMS: atom_id res chain seq x y z
N MET A 1 -36.38 -7.99 -3.39
CA MET A 1 -35.57 -6.93 -3.99
C MET A 1 -34.63 -6.44 -2.90
N LEU A 2 -33.54 -7.12 -2.73
CA LEU A 2 -32.47 -6.73 -1.79
C LEU A 2 -31.29 -6.35 -2.67
N GLY A 3 -30.95 -5.06 -2.65
CA GLY A 3 -29.74 -4.56 -3.28
C GLY A 3 -28.54 -5.10 -2.51
N VAL A 4 -27.74 -5.94 -3.15
CA VAL A 4 -26.44 -6.32 -2.63
C VAL A 4 -25.55 -5.12 -2.85
N GLY A 5 -25.32 -4.36 -1.80
CA GLY A 5 -24.28 -3.34 -1.75
C GLY A 5 -22.94 -4.06 -1.79
N VAL A 6 -22.16 -3.83 -2.83
CA VAL A 6 -20.73 -4.12 -2.83
C VAL A 6 -20.12 -3.18 -1.81
N ALA A 7 -19.93 -3.65 -0.59
CA ALA A 7 -19.09 -2.97 0.37
C ALA A 7 -17.64 -3.23 -0.05
N ALA A 8 -17.13 -2.40 -0.97
CA ALA A 8 -15.70 -2.16 -0.95
C ALA A 8 -15.40 -1.70 0.49
N LEU A 9 -14.47 -2.34 1.17
CA LEU A 9 -13.94 -1.82 2.42
C LEU A 9 -13.25 -0.49 2.09
N ALA A 10 -14.08 0.53 1.90
CA ALA A 10 -13.62 1.88 1.95
C ALA A 10 -13.40 2.16 3.43
N LEU A 11 -12.16 2.37 3.82
CA LEU A 11 -11.87 3.11 5.03
C LEU A 11 -12.74 4.36 5.01
N ILE A 12 -13.81 4.36 5.81
CA ILE A 12 -14.70 5.51 5.91
C ILE A 12 -13.96 6.57 6.70
N VAL A 13 -13.19 7.38 5.98
CA VAL A 13 -12.79 8.69 6.51
C VAL A 13 -14.00 9.59 6.32
N THR A 14 -14.75 9.81 7.38
CA THR A 14 -15.85 10.77 7.38
C THR A 14 -15.26 12.17 7.26
N LEU A 15 -15.13 12.66 6.06
CA LEU A 15 -14.77 14.05 5.78
C LEU A 15 -15.94 14.96 6.15
N ILE A 16 -15.87 15.60 7.29
CA ILE A 16 -16.66 16.79 7.56
C ILE A 16 -15.89 17.97 6.98
N ASN A 17 -16.29 18.39 5.80
CA ASN A 17 -15.78 19.61 5.17
C ASN A 17 -16.26 20.84 5.93
N THR A 18 -15.36 21.53 6.61
CA THR A 18 -15.48 22.95 6.86
C THR A 18 -14.11 23.59 6.62
N LEU A 19 -13.85 23.96 5.37
CA LEU A 19 -12.74 24.85 5.05
C LEU A 19 -13.19 26.30 5.21
N PRO A 20 -12.48 27.15 5.95
CA PRO A 20 -12.58 28.59 5.79
C PRO A 20 -11.70 28.99 4.61
N GLY A 21 -12.29 29.70 3.65
CA GLY A 21 -11.59 30.23 2.50
C GLY A 21 -10.44 31.16 2.88
N GLY A 22 -9.24 30.75 2.48
CA GLY A 22 -8.05 31.58 2.48
C GLY A 22 -7.67 31.90 1.03
N GLY A 23 -7.83 33.17 0.64
CA GLY A 23 -7.48 33.64 -0.70
C GLY A 23 -5.99 33.50 -0.97
N SER A 24 -5.64 32.73 -1.98
CA SER A 24 -4.30 32.66 -2.52
C SER A 24 -4.11 33.73 -3.58
N THR A 25 -3.20 34.64 -3.33
CA THR A 25 -2.72 35.61 -4.30
C THR A 25 -1.86 34.92 -5.33
N ALA A 26 -2.24 35.07 -6.59
CA ALA A 26 -1.50 34.57 -7.75
C ALA A 26 -0.04 35.10 -7.74
N GLY A 27 0.89 34.19 -7.55
CA GLY A 27 2.32 34.41 -7.72
C GLY A 27 2.71 34.16 -9.17
N THR A 28 3.20 35.18 -9.83
CA THR A 28 3.76 35.13 -11.18
C THR A 28 4.96 34.20 -11.24
N SER A 29 4.93 33.25 -12.17
CA SER A 29 6.07 32.39 -12.50
C SER A 29 7.30 33.23 -12.88
N ARG A 30 8.38 33.06 -12.15
CA ARG A 30 9.73 33.45 -12.58
C ARG A 30 10.47 32.20 -13.03
N ASP A 31 10.83 32.19 -14.31
CA ASP A 31 11.84 31.30 -14.87
C ASP A 31 13.19 31.51 -14.14
N GLY A 32 13.82 30.42 -13.77
CA GLY A 32 15.25 30.35 -13.56
C GLY A 32 15.74 30.43 -12.12
N ASP A 33 15.46 29.40 -11.29
CA ASP A 33 16.34 29.08 -10.17
C ASP A 33 16.91 27.67 -10.34
N LYS A 34 18.22 27.62 -10.58
CA LYS A 34 18.98 26.37 -10.51
C LYS A 34 19.04 25.92 -9.08
N VAL A 35 18.20 24.96 -8.72
CA VAL A 35 18.31 24.24 -7.46
C VAL A 35 19.63 23.48 -7.49
N HIS A 36 20.56 23.83 -6.62
CA HIS A 36 21.74 23.04 -6.35
C HIS A 36 21.29 21.71 -5.73
N GLY A 37 21.31 20.65 -6.55
CA GLY A 37 20.95 19.32 -6.10
C GLY A 37 21.85 18.83 -5.00
N THR A 38 21.25 18.37 -3.92
CA THR A 38 21.89 17.47 -2.95
C THR A 38 22.46 16.27 -3.73
N PRO A 39 23.61 15.69 -3.34
CA PRO A 39 24.18 14.54 -4.03
C PRO A 39 23.12 13.46 -4.14
N ALA A 40 22.84 13.02 -5.36
CA ALA A 40 21.92 11.94 -5.62
C ALA A 40 22.37 10.69 -4.85
N THR A 41 21.50 10.14 -4.05
CA THR A 41 21.65 8.78 -3.53
C THR A 41 21.95 7.87 -4.74
N PRO A 42 22.89 6.90 -4.65
CA PRO A 42 23.12 5.97 -5.73
C PRO A 42 21.78 5.37 -6.16
N PRO A 43 21.52 5.26 -7.47
CA PRO A 43 20.27 4.68 -7.93
C PRO A 43 20.11 3.31 -7.27
N ALA A 44 18.91 3.03 -6.73
CA ALA A 44 18.54 1.69 -6.33
C ALA A 44 18.93 0.75 -7.50
N GLU A 45 19.59 -0.36 -7.18
CA GLU A 45 19.94 -1.33 -8.22
C GLU A 45 18.67 -1.62 -9.03
N ASP A 46 18.80 -1.89 -10.34
CA ASP A 46 17.68 -2.19 -11.26
C ASP A 46 16.96 -3.49 -10.81
N ARG A 47 16.26 -3.43 -9.67
CA ARG A 47 15.53 -4.53 -9.03
C ARG A 47 14.06 -4.20 -8.94
N PRO A 48 13.19 -5.18 -9.23
CA PRO A 48 11.76 -5.00 -9.05
C PRO A 48 11.30 -5.09 -7.59
N GLU A 49 12.15 -5.50 -6.65
CA GLU A 49 11.84 -5.58 -5.22
C GLU A 49 12.39 -4.35 -4.49
N VAL A 50 11.58 -3.76 -3.63
CA VAL A 50 11.99 -2.57 -2.85
C VAL A 50 11.99 -2.79 -1.34
N GLY A 51 11.39 -3.88 -0.84
CA GLY A 51 11.33 -4.20 0.58
C GLY A 51 10.03 -3.75 1.26
N TRP A 52 10.10 -3.49 2.57
CA TRP A 52 8.94 -3.24 3.42
C TRP A 52 8.89 -1.78 3.85
N GLY A 53 7.89 -1.07 3.41
CA GLY A 53 7.72 0.34 3.68
C GLY A 53 6.30 0.74 4.01
N PHE A 54 5.88 1.89 3.52
CA PHE A 54 4.54 2.40 3.77
C PHE A 54 4.03 3.24 2.60
N THR A 55 2.70 3.38 2.53
CA THR A 55 2.02 4.22 1.54
C THR A 55 1.59 5.53 2.20
N HIS A 56 2.01 6.65 1.63
CA HIS A 56 1.60 7.98 2.03
C HIS A 56 0.12 8.24 1.77
N THR A 57 -0.51 8.92 2.70
CA THR A 57 -1.84 9.51 2.55
C THR A 57 -1.72 11.03 2.35
N GLN A 58 -2.84 11.73 2.15
CA GLN A 58 -2.87 13.19 2.08
C GLN A 58 -2.42 13.87 3.40
N TYR A 59 -2.46 13.17 4.52
CA TYR A 59 -2.07 13.69 5.85
C TYR A 59 -0.61 13.43 6.20
N SER A 60 0.13 12.75 5.33
CA SER A 60 1.54 12.46 5.60
C SER A 60 2.41 13.71 5.55
N ALA A 61 3.50 13.67 6.21
CA ALA A 61 4.43 14.70 6.69
C ALA A 61 4.84 15.87 5.78
N ASP A 62 4.44 15.98 4.52
CA ASP A 62 4.89 17.05 3.60
C ASP A 62 4.15 18.40 3.77
N GLU A 63 3.02 18.43 4.47
CA GLU A 63 2.24 19.65 4.74
C GLU A 63 2.13 19.99 6.24
N GLY A 64 2.85 19.27 7.06
CA GLY A 64 2.84 19.44 8.51
C GLY A 64 3.67 20.61 9.02
N SER A 65 3.79 20.69 10.35
CA SER A 65 4.74 21.61 10.99
C SER A 65 6.17 21.27 10.57
N SER A 66 6.94 22.26 10.11
CA SER A 66 8.34 22.05 9.67
C SER A 66 9.18 21.29 10.70
N ALA A 67 9.03 21.61 11.98
CA ALA A 67 9.76 20.92 13.06
C ALA A 67 9.33 19.46 13.22
N ALA A 68 8.06 19.14 13.01
CA ALA A 68 7.55 17.78 13.06
C ALA A 68 7.95 17.00 11.79
N THR A 69 7.84 17.63 10.63
CA THR A 69 8.30 17.05 9.35
C THR A 69 9.79 16.73 9.38
N GLU A 70 10.64 17.62 9.88
CA GLU A 70 12.08 17.38 10.05
C GLU A 70 12.38 16.19 10.97
N ARG A 71 11.56 15.99 12.04
CA ARG A 71 11.70 14.80 12.89
C ARG A 71 11.39 13.52 12.14
N VAL A 72 10.31 13.50 11.36
CA VAL A 72 9.95 12.33 10.54
C VAL A 72 11.00 12.09 9.45
N GLU A 73 11.49 13.13 8.77
CA GLU A 73 12.60 13.00 7.82
C GLU A 73 13.84 12.38 8.50
N GLY A 74 14.21 12.89 9.68
CA GLY A 74 15.33 12.36 10.46
C GLY A 74 15.11 10.94 11.01
N LEU A 75 13.85 10.55 11.24
CA LEU A 75 13.46 9.19 11.62
C LEU A 75 13.64 8.25 10.44
N LEU A 76 13.04 8.59 9.31
CA LEU A 76 13.06 7.80 8.08
C LEU A 76 14.46 7.69 7.48
N ALA A 77 15.30 8.73 7.58
CA ALA A 77 16.68 8.70 7.11
C ALA A 77 17.55 7.61 7.77
N LYS A 78 17.16 7.13 8.96
CA LYS A 78 17.84 6.04 9.65
C LYS A 78 17.51 4.66 9.09
N SER A 79 16.29 4.48 8.60
CA SER A 79 15.77 3.21 8.09
C SER A 79 15.73 3.13 6.57
N GLN A 80 15.61 4.29 5.89
CA GLN A 80 15.54 4.39 4.43
C GLN A 80 14.42 3.54 3.80
N LEU A 81 13.27 3.46 4.47
CA LEU A 81 12.13 2.67 4.04
C LEU A 81 11.65 3.07 2.63
N PRO A 82 11.24 2.13 1.79
CA PRO A 82 10.54 2.45 0.56
C PRO A 82 9.20 3.15 0.85
N GLN A 83 8.85 4.12 0.02
CA GLN A 83 7.70 4.99 0.22
C GLN A 83 6.89 5.07 -1.06
N ASP A 84 5.63 4.72 -1.00
CA ASP A 84 4.70 4.82 -2.12
C ASP A 84 3.85 6.09 -2.04
N GLN A 85 3.50 6.67 -3.17
CA GLN A 85 2.66 7.84 -3.30
C GLN A 85 1.72 7.73 -4.50
N ALA A 86 0.42 7.89 -4.26
CA ALA A 86 -0.54 8.14 -5.34
C ALA A 86 -0.30 9.52 -5.98
N ILE A 87 -0.50 9.65 -7.29
CA ILE A 87 -0.31 10.93 -8.01
C ILE A 87 -1.28 11.99 -7.53
N MET A 88 -2.54 11.63 -7.29
CA MET A 88 -3.59 12.54 -6.85
C MET A 88 -4.59 11.82 -5.95
N GLY A 89 -5.51 12.58 -5.40
CA GLY A 89 -6.50 12.08 -4.46
C GLY A 89 -5.94 12.03 -3.06
N TRP A 90 -5.66 10.88 -2.55
CA TRP A 90 -5.34 10.69 -1.14
C TRP A 90 -3.92 11.06 -0.73
N GLY A 91 -3.08 11.53 -1.63
CA GLY A 91 -1.71 11.86 -1.30
C GLY A 91 -1.12 13.04 -2.06
N ALA A 92 -1.71 13.45 -3.16
CA ALA A 92 -1.22 14.54 -3.98
C ALA A 92 -2.35 15.29 -4.69
N ASP A 93 -2.10 16.54 -5.06
CA ASP A 93 -3.02 17.33 -5.86
C ASP A 93 -3.10 16.82 -7.30
N ASN A 94 -4.11 17.30 -8.04
CA ASN A 94 -4.31 16.96 -9.44
C ASN A 94 -3.14 17.48 -10.31
N PRO A 95 -2.30 16.60 -10.87
CA PRO A 95 -1.10 17.02 -11.61
C PRO A 95 -1.40 17.57 -13.02
N GLU A 96 -2.63 17.39 -13.53
CA GLU A 96 -3.05 17.89 -14.84
C GLU A 96 -4.51 18.38 -14.79
N PRO A 97 -4.78 19.51 -14.10
CA PRO A 97 -6.14 20.03 -13.94
C PRO A 97 -6.78 20.47 -15.28
N VAL A 98 -5.96 20.77 -16.26
CA VAL A 98 -6.36 21.10 -17.63
C VAL A 98 -5.45 20.38 -18.60
N LYS A 99 -5.99 19.75 -19.64
CA LYS A 99 -5.21 19.02 -20.63
C LYS A 99 -4.00 19.81 -21.13
N GLY A 100 -2.81 19.25 -20.93
CA GLY A 100 -1.52 19.87 -21.30
C GLY A 100 -1.05 20.99 -20.35
N ARG A 101 -1.75 21.23 -19.24
CA ARG A 101 -1.30 22.18 -18.20
C ARG A 101 -1.08 21.42 -16.90
N TYR A 102 0.16 21.39 -16.48
CA TYR A 102 0.60 20.60 -15.34
C TYR A 102 0.80 21.46 -14.09
N ASP A 103 0.45 20.89 -12.95
CA ASP A 103 0.78 21.38 -11.62
C ASP A 103 1.36 20.21 -10.82
N PHE A 104 2.64 20.24 -10.58
CA PHE A 104 3.33 19.18 -9.83
C PHE A 104 3.76 19.63 -8.44
N GLY A 105 3.29 20.77 -7.95
CA GLY A 105 3.76 21.33 -6.68
C GLY A 105 3.63 20.38 -5.50
N ALA A 106 2.48 19.70 -5.35
CA ALA A 106 2.28 18.72 -4.29
C ALA A 106 3.16 17.46 -4.50
N LEU A 107 3.20 16.95 -5.72
CA LEU A 107 4.02 15.76 -6.02
C LEU A 107 5.52 16.06 -5.90
N ASP A 108 5.97 17.26 -6.27
CA ASP A 108 7.36 17.70 -6.05
C ASP A 108 7.73 17.66 -4.56
N ARG A 109 6.89 18.22 -3.68
CA ARG A 109 7.12 18.21 -2.23
C ARG A 109 7.21 16.78 -1.71
N ARG A 110 6.32 15.90 -2.14
CA ARG A 110 6.28 14.49 -1.71
C ARG A 110 7.53 13.73 -2.15
N ILE A 111 7.92 13.85 -3.40
CA ILE A 111 9.13 13.20 -3.92
C ILE A 111 10.39 13.76 -3.26
N ASP A 112 10.44 15.07 -3.02
CA ASP A 112 11.57 15.68 -2.29
C ASP A 112 11.64 15.20 -0.84
N PHE A 113 10.50 15.00 -0.17
CA PHE A 113 10.45 14.40 1.16
C PHE A 113 11.02 12.97 1.15
N MET A 114 10.59 12.13 0.20
CA MET A 114 11.09 10.76 0.06
C MET A 114 12.60 10.73 -0.18
N ARG A 115 13.10 11.61 -1.04
CA ARG A 115 14.55 11.73 -1.32
C ARG A 115 15.34 12.16 -0.09
N LYS A 116 14.87 13.18 0.65
CA LYS A 116 15.51 13.67 1.86
C LYS A 116 15.55 12.62 2.96
N SER A 117 14.51 11.83 3.08
CA SER A 117 14.45 10.71 4.02
C SER A 117 15.24 9.47 3.57
N GLY A 118 15.88 9.51 2.39
CA GLY A 118 16.70 8.43 1.85
C GLY A 118 15.95 7.18 1.42
N GLY A 119 14.61 7.22 1.40
CA GLY A 119 13.77 6.10 0.98
C GLY A 119 13.73 5.93 -0.54
N THR A 120 13.36 4.74 -1.00
CA THR A 120 13.10 4.47 -2.41
C THR A 120 11.71 4.97 -2.78
N PRO A 121 11.58 6.00 -3.67
CA PRO A 121 10.28 6.47 -4.09
C PRO A 121 9.57 5.50 -5.03
N VAL A 122 8.29 5.29 -4.75
CA VAL A 122 7.35 4.56 -5.62
C VAL A 122 6.18 5.48 -5.92
N ILE A 123 5.64 5.45 -7.12
CA ILE A 123 4.46 6.22 -7.50
C ILE A 123 3.36 5.27 -7.96
N THR A 124 2.27 5.24 -7.20
CA THR A 124 0.99 4.66 -7.63
C THR A 124 0.24 5.69 -8.47
N LEU A 125 0.13 5.42 -9.77
CA LEU A 125 -0.52 6.29 -10.74
C LEU A 125 -2.05 6.24 -10.55
N CYS A 126 -2.57 7.00 -9.61
CA CYS A 126 -4.00 7.16 -9.31
C CYS A 126 -4.26 8.54 -8.68
N CYS A 127 -5.36 9.19 -8.94
CA CYS A 127 -6.42 8.74 -9.86
C CYS A 127 -6.44 9.67 -11.10
N SER A 128 -7.50 9.62 -11.92
CA SER A 128 -7.51 10.43 -13.14
C SER A 128 -7.99 11.86 -12.91
N PRO A 129 -7.45 12.86 -13.63
CA PRO A 129 -8.01 14.20 -13.69
C PRO A 129 -9.49 14.22 -14.08
N ASP A 130 -10.26 15.18 -13.55
CA ASP A 130 -11.71 15.24 -13.76
C ASP A 130 -12.11 15.30 -15.24
N TRP A 131 -11.36 16.01 -16.08
CA TRP A 131 -11.65 16.11 -17.51
C TRP A 131 -11.49 14.77 -18.24
N MET A 132 -10.69 13.83 -17.73
CA MET A 132 -10.55 12.50 -18.30
C MET A 132 -11.73 11.57 -17.99
N LYS A 133 -12.52 11.88 -16.96
CA LYS A 133 -13.68 11.09 -16.51
C LYS A 133 -15.03 11.77 -16.76
N GLY A 134 -15.02 12.89 -17.48
CA GLY A 134 -16.22 13.63 -17.90
C GLY A 134 -16.61 14.75 -16.94
N GLY A 135 -15.77 15.07 -15.99
CA GLY A 135 -15.87 16.24 -15.14
C GLY A 135 -15.38 17.51 -15.81
N LYS A 136 -15.33 18.61 -15.07
CA LYS A 136 -14.91 19.92 -15.57
C LYS A 136 -13.39 20.04 -15.56
N SER A 137 -12.84 20.69 -16.58
CA SER A 137 -11.46 21.09 -16.65
C SER A 137 -11.24 22.40 -15.86
N GLY A 138 -10.11 22.54 -15.18
CA GLY A 138 -9.72 23.76 -14.46
C GLY A 138 -9.14 23.51 -13.09
N VAL A 139 -8.19 24.35 -12.66
CA VAL A 139 -7.51 24.22 -11.36
C VAL A 139 -8.52 24.25 -10.20
N ASP A 140 -9.51 25.16 -10.27
CA ASP A 140 -10.52 25.31 -9.22
C ASP A 140 -11.72 24.36 -9.37
N ASN A 141 -11.66 23.41 -10.31
CA ASN A 141 -12.78 22.54 -10.64
C ASN A 141 -12.55 21.07 -10.22
N THR A 142 -11.42 20.74 -9.61
CA THR A 142 -11.16 19.37 -9.16
C THR A 142 -12.19 18.95 -8.12
N ASN A 143 -12.87 17.85 -8.39
CA ASN A 143 -13.85 17.29 -7.47
C ASN A 143 -13.19 16.28 -6.55
N TRP A 144 -12.95 16.67 -5.32
CA TRP A 144 -12.29 15.87 -4.28
C TRP A 144 -13.22 14.90 -3.54
N SER A 145 -14.48 14.76 -3.98
CA SER A 145 -15.34 13.73 -3.39
C SER A 145 -14.79 12.34 -3.68
N GLN A 146 -14.91 11.43 -2.72
CA GLN A 146 -14.49 10.04 -2.86
C GLN A 146 -15.06 9.39 -4.14
N ALA A 147 -16.35 9.58 -4.42
CA ALA A 147 -16.99 9.05 -5.62
C ALA A 147 -16.34 9.55 -6.92
N SER A 148 -15.86 10.82 -6.94
CA SER A 148 -15.12 11.33 -8.09
C SER A 148 -13.71 10.76 -8.18
N LEU A 149 -13.01 10.71 -7.06
CA LEU A 149 -11.63 10.17 -7.02
C LEU A 149 -11.59 8.70 -7.46
N GLU A 150 -12.61 7.92 -7.09
CA GLU A 150 -12.74 6.51 -7.45
C GLU A 150 -13.29 6.28 -8.86
N THR A 151 -13.54 7.33 -9.66
CA THR A 151 -14.02 7.18 -11.04
C THR A 151 -12.87 6.98 -12.02
N ALA A 152 -12.92 5.90 -12.80
CA ALA A 152 -11.94 5.62 -13.85
C ALA A 152 -11.99 6.65 -15.00
N PRO A 153 -10.88 6.86 -15.72
CA PRO A 153 -10.93 7.66 -16.94
C PRO A 153 -11.81 6.96 -17.98
N LYS A 154 -12.44 7.76 -18.85
CA LYS A 154 -13.19 7.21 -19.99
C LYS A 154 -12.23 6.57 -21.00
N PRO A 155 -12.65 5.56 -21.75
CA PRO A 155 -11.80 4.90 -22.76
C PRO A 155 -11.15 5.87 -23.76
N ASP A 156 -11.85 6.94 -24.14
CA ASP A 156 -11.33 7.99 -25.03
C ASP A 156 -10.11 8.74 -24.46
N HIS A 157 -9.92 8.68 -23.14
CA HIS A 157 -8.85 9.33 -22.41
C HIS A 157 -7.75 8.40 -21.89
N TYR A 158 -7.80 7.11 -22.17
CA TYR A 158 -6.73 6.18 -21.75
C TYR A 158 -5.36 6.56 -22.31
N ALA A 159 -5.32 7.05 -23.54
CA ALA A 159 -4.07 7.55 -24.13
C ALA A 159 -3.60 8.86 -23.48
N ASP A 160 -4.51 9.74 -23.06
CA ASP A 160 -4.18 10.96 -22.34
C ASP A 160 -3.60 10.62 -20.94
N TYR A 161 -4.21 9.66 -20.26
CA TYR A 161 -3.72 9.18 -18.97
C TYR A 161 -2.31 8.58 -19.09
N ALA A 162 -2.07 7.76 -20.10
CA ALA A 162 -0.74 7.21 -20.37
C ALA A 162 0.30 8.32 -20.72
N ALA A 163 -0.13 9.40 -21.37
CA ALA A 163 0.72 10.56 -21.63
C ALA A 163 1.07 11.33 -20.35
N LEU A 164 0.11 11.47 -19.42
CA LEU A 164 0.34 12.03 -18.08
C LEU A 164 1.37 11.18 -17.32
N ALA A 165 1.20 9.86 -17.27
CA ALA A 165 2.15 8.94 -16.63
C ALA A 165 3.58 9.10 -17.20
N ALA A 166 3.69 9.19 -18.52
CA ALA A 166 4.99 9.44 -19.17
C ALA A 166 5.58 10.82 -18.83
N THR A 167 4.74 11.83 -18.62
CA THR A 167 5.18 13.17 -18.20
C THR A 167 5.71 13.15 -16.77
N VAL A 168 5.03 12.46 -15.86
CA VAL A 168 5.50 12.24 -14.48
C VAL A 168 6.84 11.52 -14.46
N ALA A 169 6.98 10.42 -15.21
CA ALA A 169 8.24 9.67 -15.28
C ALA A 169 9.41 10.50 -15.86
N LYS A 170 9.15 11.41 -16.80
CA LYS A 170 10.18 12.34 -17.32
C LYS A 170 10.56 13.41 -16.31
N ARG A 171 9.62 13.85 -15.49
CA ARG A 171 9.86 14.85 -14.43
C ARG A 171 10.72 14.30 -13.32
N TYR A 172 10.52 13.04 -12.94
CA TYR A 172 11.24 12.35 -11.86
C TYR A 172 12.07 11.18 -12.41
N PRO A 173 13.18 11.45 -13.13
CA PRO A 173 13.94 10.41 -13.83
C PRO A 173 14.66 9.41 -12.90
N ASP A 174 14.78 9.73 -11.62
CA ASP A 174 15.30 8.90 -10.55
C ASP A 174 14.24 8.00 -9.92
N VAL A 175 12.95 8.28 -10.13
CA VAL A 175 11.87 7.38 -9.71
C VAL A 175 11.72 6.28 -10.75
N THR A 176 12.00 5.05 -10.34
CA THR A 176 12.05 3.89 -11.25
C THR A 176 10.89 2.93 -11.05
N HIS A 177 10.08 3.06 -10.01
CA HIS A 177 8.99 2.13 -9.70
C HIS A 177 7.64 2.82 -9.80
N PHE A 178 6.77 2.24 -10.64
CA PHE A 178 5.41 2.77 -10.86
C PHE A 178 4.39 1.65 -10.76
N ILE A 179 3.31 1.93 -10.05
CA ILE A 179 2.12 1.07 -9.97
C ILE A 179 1.02 1.72 -10.81
N VAL A 180 0.32 0.93 -11.62
CA VAL A 180 -0.71 1.45 -12.52
C VAL A 180 -2.09 1.31 -11.89
N TRP A 181 -2.69 2.44 -11.55
CA TRP A 181 -4.00 2.56 -10.93
C TRP A 181 -4.04 2.07 -9.49
N ASN A 182 -5.23 2.19 -8.86
CA ASN A 182 -5.49 1.75 -7.50
C ASN A 182 -6.78 0.93 -7.42
N GLU A 183 -6.70 -0.29 -6.92
CA GLU A 183 -7.83 -1.17 -6.53
C GLU A 183 -8.93 -1.38 -7.57
N PHE A 184 -8.66 -1.25 -8.84
CA PHE A 184 -9.70 -1.25 -9.89
C PHE A 184 -10.83 -0.23 -9.66
N LYS A 185 -10.62 0.78 -8.81
CA LYS A 185 -11.64 1.82 -8.55
C LYS A 185 -12.19 2.41 -9.84
N GLY A 186 -13.52 2.46 -9.94
CA GLY A 186 -14.23 2.94 -11.13
C GLY A 186 -14.29 1.98 -12.32
N PHE A 187 -13.73 0.78 -12.22
CA PHE A 187 -13.84 -0.26 -13.25
C PHE A 187 -14.92 -1.31 -12.97
N TRP A 188 -15.86 -1.04 -12.06
CA TRP A 188 -17.01 -1.92 -11.87
C TRP A 188 -18.04 -1.73 -12.98
N ASN A 189 -18.52 -2.83 -13.56
CA ASN A 189 -19.54 -2.84 -14.61
C ASN A 189 -20.87 -3.39 -14.06
N ASP A 190 -21.81 -2.50 -13.73
CA ASP A 190 -23.11 -2.84 -13.16
C ASP A 190 -23.94 -3.73 -14.10
N ALA A 191 -23.86 -3.54 -15.41
CA ALA A 191 -24.63 -4.33 -16.37
C ALA A 191 -24.14 -5.77 -16.46
N LYS A 192 -22.84 -6.00 -16.23
CA LYS A 192 -22.22 -7.33 -16.26
C LYS A 192 -22.03 -7.91 -14.87
N GLN A 193 -22.26 -7.14 -13.80
CA GLN A 193 -22.03 -7.52 -12.40
C GLN A 193 -20.62 -8.08 -12.17
N ARG A 194 -19.62 -7.46 -12.78
CA ARG A 194 -18.22 -7.82 -12.67
C ARG A 194 -17.30 -6.61 -12.96
N TRP A 195 -16.04 -6.77 -12.69
CA TRP A 195 -15.02 -5.80 -13.08
C TRP A 195 -14.93 -5.66 -14.61
N ASP A 196 -14.72 -4.44 -15.12
CA ASP A 196 -14.35 -4.16 -16.51
C ASP A 196 -12.83 -4.36 -16.67
N TYR A 197 -12.42 -5.60 -16.50
CA TYR A 197 -11.02 -5.98 -16.59
C TYR A 197 -10.44 -5.77 -18.00
N GLU A 198 -11.28 -5.79 -19.04
CA GLU A 198 -10.88 -5.44 -20.40
C GLU A 198 -10.46 -3.98 -20.49
N GLY A 199 -11.28 -3.07 -19.94
CA GLY A 199 -11.01 -1.63 -19.89
C GLY A 199 -9.76 -1.32 -19.06
N TYR A 200 -9.66 -1.89 -17.86
CA TYR A 200 -8.46 -1.72 -17.05
C TYR A 200 -7.20 -2.22 -17.75
N THR A 201 -7.22 -3.42 -18.33
CA THR A 201 -6.05 -3.99 -19.00
C THR A 201 -5.62 -3.16 -20.21
N GLN A 202 -6.57 -2.56 -20.93
CA GLN A 202 -6.27 -1.61 -22.00
C GLN A 202 -5.54 -0.36 -21.46
N LEU A 203 -6.04 0.23 -20.38
CA LEU A 203 -5.39 1.37 -19.70
C LEU A 203 -3.97 0.99 -19.26
N TYR A 204 -3.85 -0.12 -18.53
CA TYR A 204 -2.57 -0.64 -18.05
C TYR A 204 -1.55 -0.79 -19.18
N ASN A 205 -1.95 -1.42 -20.28
CA ASN A 205 -1.08 -1.68 -21.42
C ASN A 205 -0.57 -0.39 -22.10
N LEU A 206 -1.40 0.65 -22.16
CA LEU A 206 -1.00 1.95 -22.68
C LEU A 206 0.01 2.65 -21.74
N VAL A 207 -0.24 2.61 -20.43
CA VAL A 207 0.66 3.18 -19.42
C VAL A 207 2.00 2.43 -19.40
N TYR A 208 1.98 1.09 -19.37
CA TYR A 208 3.18 0.25 -19.42
C TYR A 208 4.07 0.62 -20.62
N LYS A 209 3.50 0.66 -21.81
CA LYS A 209 4.23 1.00 -23.04
C LYS A 209 4.76 2.44 -23.01
N ALA A 210 3.99 3.38 -22.46
CA ALA A 210 4.39 4.77 -22.35
C ALA A 210 5.57 4.97 -21.40
N LEU A 211 5.55 4.31 -20.23
CA LEU A 211 6.63 4.34 -19.25
C LEU A 211 7.90 3.67 -19.79
N LYS A 212 7.79 2.47 -20.38
CA LYS A 212 8.93 1.78 -20.99
C LYS A 212 9.55 2.55 -22.16
N LYS A 213 8.76 3.36 -22.88
CA LYS A 213 9.26 4.27 -23.91
C LYS A 213 10.05 5.45 -23.33
N VAL A 214 9.68 5.94 -22.14
CA VAL A 214 10.46 6.99 -21.45
C VAL A 214 11.82 6.44 -21.03
N ASN A 215 11.82 5.32 -20.33
CA ASN A 215 13.04 4.62 -19.92
C ASN A 215 12.72 3.12 -19.77
N PRO A 216 13.37 2.22 -20.54
CA PRO A 216 13.14 0.78 -20.47
C PRO A 216 13.49 0.16 -19.09
N LYS A 217 14.26 0.86 -18.27
CA LYS A 217 14.60 0.44 -16.90
C LYS A 217 13.51 0.73 -15.87
N ILE A 218 12.49 1.52 -16.21
CA ILE A 218 11.35 1.74 -15.31
C ILE A 218 10.67 0.40 -15.05
N MET A 219 10.46 0.10 -13.76
CA MET A 219 9.74 -1.06 -13.26
C MET A 219 8.25 -0.70 -13.13
N VAL A 220 7.39 -1.48 -13.77
CA VAL A 220 5.94 -1.22 -13.83
C VAL A 220 5.18 -2.40 -13.30
N GLY A 221 4.32 -2.17 -12.31
CA GLY A 221 3.49 -3.18 -11.67
C GLY A 221 1.98 -2.92 -11.80
N GLY A 222 1.24 -3.98 -11.58
CA GLY A 222 -0.22 -4.08 -11.51
C GLY A 222 -0.61 -5.53 -11.24
N PRO A 223 -1.90 -5.87 -11.21
CA PRO A 223 -3.06 -5.04 -11.52
C PRO A 223 -3.60 -4.22 -10.34
N TYR A 224 -3.04 -4.33 -9.14
CA TYR A 224 -3.50 -3.69 -7.92
C TYR A 224 -4.96 -4.07 -7.60
N LEU A 225 -5.24 -5.35 -7.59
CA LEU A 225 -6.55 -5.87 -7.21
C LEU A 225 -6.65 -6.06 -5.71
N VAL A 226 -7.80 -5.67 -5.15
CA VAL A 226 -8.18 -6.04 -3.78
C VAL A 226 -8.54 -7.52 -3.77
N MET A 227 -7.78 -8.31 -3.03
CA MET A 227 -7.95 -9.77 -2.96
C MET A 227 -9.05 -10.12 -1.95
N ASP A 228 -10.29 -9.78 -2.31
CA ASP A 228 -11.46 -10.01 -1.47
C ASP A 228 -11.88 -11.47 -1.46
N SER A 229 -12.29 -11.91 -0.27
CA SER A 229 -12.89 -13.23 -0.06
C SER A 229 -14.27 -13.10 0.57
N VAL A 230 -15.08 -14.11 0.37
CA VAL A 230 -16.48 -14.17 0.78
C VAL A 230 -16.79 -15.49 1.50
N ASP A 231 -17.95 -15.57 2.16
CA ASP A 231 -18.48 -16.82 2.70
C ASP A 231 -18.51 -17.89 1.60
N PRO A 232 -18.06 -19.13 1.85
CA PRO A 232 -18.14 -20.22 0.89
C PRO A 232 -19.56 -20.51 0.38
N ARG A 233 -20.58 -19.97 1.03
CA ARG A 233 -21.99 -20.06 0.63
C ARG A 233 -22.48 -18.93 -0.28
N ASP A 234 -21.67 -17.88 -0.42
CA ASP A 234 -22.00 -16.76 -1.31
C ASP A 234 -22.03 -17.20 -2.78
N ALA A 235 -22.84 -16.54 -3.59
CA ALA A 235 -22.98 -16.83 -5.01
C ALA A 235 -21.67 -16.61 -5.79
N ASN A 236 -20.79 -15.74 -5.29
CA ASN A 236 -19.49 -15.44 -5.88
C ASN A 236 -18.35 -16.33 -5.37
N ALA A 237 -18.65 -17.26 -4.44
CA ALA A 237 -17.70 -18.21 -3.86
C ALA A 237 -17.47 -19.46 -4.70
N SER A 238 -17.66 -19.39 -6.04
CA SER A 238 -17.47 -20.53 -6.94
C SER A 238 -16.00 -20.90 -7.15
N SER A 239 -15.08 -20.03 -6.74
CA SER A 239 -13.65 -20.25 -6.81
C SER A 239 -13.23 -21.52 -6.03
N THR A 240 -12.27 -22.25 -6.58
CA THR A 240 -11.60 -23.35 -5.87
C THR A 240 -10.52 -22.84 -4.91
N PHE A 241 -10.18 -21.56 -5.00
CA PHE A 241 -9.21 -20.90 -4.13
C PHE A 241 -9.87 -20.47 -2.82
N LYS A 242 -9.73 -21.30 -1.80
CA LYS A 242 -10.38 -21.15 -0.49
C LYS A 242 -9.57 -21.72 0.66
N GLY A 243 -9.91 -21.29 1.86
CA GLY A 243 -9.30 -21.75 3.11
C GLY A 243 -10.23 -21.53 4.30
N SER A 244 -9.68 -21.57 5.52
CA SER A 244 -10.42 -21.20 6.74
C SER A 244 -10.89 -19.74 6.74
N TRP A 245 -10.29 -18.91 5.90
CA TRP A 245 -10.58 -17.49 5.66
C TRP A 245 -11.69 -17.26 4.64
N GLY A 246 -12.38 -18.28 4.16
CA GLY A 246 -13.44 -18.15 3.15
C GLY A 246 -13.01 -18.62 1.76
N ALA A 247 -13.72 -18.17 0.73
CA ALA A 247 -13.40 -18.40 -0.67
C ALA A 247 -13.07 -17.09 -1.36
N MET A 248 -12.05 -17.08 -2.20
CA MET A 248 -11.75 -15.89 -3.03
C MET A 248 -12.96 -15.61 -3.94
N ASP A 249 -13.35 -14.35 -4.04
CA ASP A 249 -14.40 -13.93 -4.95
C ASP A 249 -14.00 -14.30 -6.40
N GLN A 250 -14.85 -15.07 -7.09
CA GLN A 250 -14.55 -15.53 -8.45
C GLN A 250 -14.34 -14.37 -9.42
N ARG A 251 -15.00 -13.24 -9.21
CA ARG A 251 -14.87 -12.05 -10.07
C ARG A 251 -13.47 -11.42 -9.98
N ILE A 252 -12.81 -11.55 -8.82
CA ILE A 252 -11.41 -11.13 -8.63
C ILE A 252 -10.48 -12.08 -9.38
N ILE A 253 -10.71 -13.39 -9.28
CA ILE A 253 -9.93 -14.38 -10.04
C ILE A 253 -10.05 -14.11 -11.55
N ASP A 254 -11.28 -13.93 -12.06
CA ASP A 254 -11.51 -13.64 -13.46
C ASP A 254 -10.80 -12.35 -13.93
N ALA A 255 -10.80 -11.32 -13.10
CA ALA A 255 -10.12 -10.07 -13.41
C ALA A 255 -8.59 -10.22 -13.40
N PHE A 256 -8.05 -10.96 -12.42
CA PHE A 256 -6.62 -11.26 -12.34
C PHE A 256 -6.14 -12.08 -13.53
N ASP A 257 -6.84 -13.16 -13.84
CA ASP A 257 -6.50 -14.07 -14.94
C ASP A 257 -6.53 -13.34 -16.28
N TYR A 258 -7.57 -12.54 -16.53
CA TYR A 258 -7.65 -11.74 -17.75
C TYR A 258 -6.47 -10.76 -17.89
N TRP A 259 -6.18 -9.99 -16.84
CA TRP A 259 -5.02 -9.09 -16.86
C TRP A 259 -3.72 -9.87 -17.06
N ASN A 260 -3.53 -10.97 -16.35
CA ASN A 260 -2.31 -11.78 -16.43
C ASN A 260 -2.08 -12.36 -17.83
N GLU A 261 -3.14 -12.74 -18.53
CA GLU A 261 -3.06 -13.27 -19.91
C GLU A 261 -2.83 -12.14 -20.93
N HIS A 262 -3.43 -10.96 -20.74
CA HIS A 262 -3.51 -9.91 -21.77
C HIS A 262 -2.61 -8.70 -21.51
N LYS A 263 -1.85 -8.68 -20.38
CA LYS A 263 -0.91 -7.60 -20.09
C LYS A 263 0.21 -7.52 -21.13
N ALA A 264 0.62 -6.28 -21.50
CA ALA A 264 1.75 -6.06 -22.40
C ALA A 264 3.11 -6.46 -21.77
N GLY A 265 3.15 -6.56 -20.46
CA GLY A 265 4.27 -6.93 -19.61
C GLY A 265 4.04 -6.47 -18.19
N ALA A 266 4.83 -6.97 -17.25
CA ALA A 266 4.90 -6.50 -15.87
C ALA A 266 6.28 -6.85 -15.31
N ASP A 267 6.86 -5.96 -14.51
CA ASP A 267 8.12 -6.23 -13.84
C ASP A 267 7.88 -6.81 -12.44
N PHE A 268 6.73 -6.51 -11.84
CA PHE A 268 6.24 -7.06 -10.58
C PHE A 268 4.70 -7.08 -10.59
N VAL A 269 4.13 -7.88 -9.70
CA VAL A 269 2.68 -7.98 -9.51
C VAL A 269 2.28 -7.24 -8.26
N VAL A 270 1.14 -6.57 -8.32
CA VAL A 270 0.61 -5.78 -7.21
C VAL A 270 -0.76 -6.30 -6.80
N VAL A 271 -0.93 -6.52 -5.51
CA VAL A 271 -2.21 -6.82 -4.88
C VAL A 271 -2.41 -5.96 -3.65
N ASP A 272 -3.63 -5.94 -3.18
CA ASP A 272 -4.09 -5.31 -1.96
C ASP A 272 -5.06 -6.24 -1.23
N GLY A 273 -5.40 -5.94 -0.01
CA GLY A 273 -6.46 -6.62 0.70
C GLY A 273 -6.24 -6.79 2.19
N SER A 274 -7.35 -7.05 2.87
CA SER A 274 -7.41 -7.40 4.27
C SER A 274 -7.22 -8.90 4.47
N SER A 275 -6.87 -9.29 5.68
CA SER A 275 -6.87 -10.69 6.12
C SER A 275 -8.27 -11.27 6.24
N TYR A 276 -9.29 -10.43 6.40
CA TYR A 276 -10.67 -10.83 6.63
C TYR A 276 -11.47 -11.13 5.35
N THR A 277 -12.60 -11.83 5.51
CA THR A 277 -13.62 -11.99 4.48
C THR A 277 -14.63 -10.86 4.59
N ASN A 278 -15.32 -10.53 3.49
CA ASN A 278 -16.40 -9.54 3.50
C ASN A 278 -17.59 -9.96 4.39
N ASP A 279 -17.67 -11.22 4.79
CA ASP A 279 -18.74 -11.77 5.63
C ASP A 279 -18.31 -12.02 7.07
N ASP A 280 -17.17 -11.50 7.50
CA ASP A 280 -16.60 -11.64 8.85
C ASP A 280 -16.49 -13.08 9.35
N LEU A 281 -16.30 -14.02 8.44
CA LEU A 281 -16.18 -15.44 8.75
C LEU A 281 -14.75 -15.79 9.13
N LEU A 282 -14.51 -15.91 10.45
CA LEU A 282 -13.12 -16.05 10.72
C LEU A 282 -12.72 -16.89 11.90
N PRO A 283 -11.48 -17.44 11.80
CA PRO A 283 -10.80 -17.82 13.02
C PRO A 283 -10.63 -16.55 13.89
N ASN A 284 -9.53 -16.17 14.34
CA ASN A 284 -9.27 -14.87 14.97
C ASN A 284 -8.38 -14.03 14.04
N GLU A 285 -8.06 -12.80 14.42
CA GLU A 285 -7.21 -11.87 13.68
C GLU A 285 -5.86 -12.48 13.28
N PHE A 286 -5.27 -13.33 14.10
CA PHE A 286 -4.01 -14.02 13.80
C PHE A 286 -4.19 -15.16 12.80
N GLY A 287 -5.24 -15.97 12.99
CA GLY A 287 -5.58 -17.05 12.05
C GLY A 287 -6.02 -16.53 10.69
N ALA A 288 -6.66 -15.39 10.66
CA ALA A 288 -7.07 -14.71 9.42
C ALA A 288 -5.87 -14.36 8.53
N THR A 289 -4.69 -14.13 9.07
CA THR A 289 -3.48 -13.84 8.28
C THR A 289 -3.04 -15.01 7.38
N ASP A 290 -3.55 -16.22 7.58
CA ASP A 290 -3.28 -17.36 6.69
C ASP A 290 -3.76 -17.10 5.26
N LYS A 291 -4.78 -16.23 5.06
CA LYS A 291 -5.19 -15.73 3.76
C LYS A 291 -4.05 -15.04 3.02
N LEU A 292 -3.29 -14.18 3.70
CA LEU A 292 -2.18 -13.44 3.10
C LEU A 292 -1.10 -14.39 2.56
N THR A 293 -0.81 -15.48 3.29
CA THR A 293 0.12 -16.52 2.80
C THR A 293 -0.45 -17.23 1.57
N ALA A 294 -1.74 -17.59 1.60
CA ALA A 294 -2.38 -18.31 0.52
C ALA A 294 -2.43 -17.46 -0.77
N VAL A 295 -2.85 -16.19 -0.64
CA VAL A 295 -2.91 -15.24 -1.76
C VAL A 295 -1.52 -15.02 -2.35
N SER A 296 -0.51 -14.78 -1.52
CA SER A 296 0.85 -14.55 -2.01
C SER A 296 1.39 -15.73 -2.81
N LYS A 297 1.18 -16.96 -2.34
CA LYS A 297 1.58 -18.17 -3.07
C LYS A 297 0.84 -18.31 -4.39
N TRP A 298 -0.49 -18.15 -4.34
CA TRP A 298 -1.33 -18.28 -5.54
C TRP A 298 -0.94 -17.27 -6.61
N VAL A 299 -0.77 -15.99 -6.26
CA VAL A 299 -0.38 -14.95 -7.21
C VAL A 299 0.96 -15.27 -7.87
N ARG A 300 1.95 -15.70 -7.08
CA ARG A 300 3.26 -16.07 -7.62
C ARG A 300 3.19 -17.27 -8.56
N GLU A 301 2.42 -18.29 -8.21
CA GLU A 301 2.19 -19.45 -9.07
C GLU A 301 1.55 -19.04 -10.41
N GLN A 302 0.51 -18.16 -10.38
CA GLN A 302 -0.16 -17.71 -11.59
C GLN A 302 0.72 -16.84 -12.49
N THR A 303 1.69 -16.14 -11.94
CA THR A 303 2.56 -15.20 -12.66
C THR A 303 3.96 -15.73 -12.95
N HIS A 304 4.19 -17.03 -12.73
CA HIS A 304 5.49 -17.68 -12.94
C HIS A 304 6.62 -16.98 -12.14
N ASP A 305 6.35 -16.77 -10.85
CA ASP A 305 7.27 -16.20 -9.87
C ASP A 305 7.69 -14.74 -10.11
N LEU A 306 6.86 -13.91 -10.77
CA LEU A 306 7.09 -12.47 -10.74
C LEU A 306 7.14 -11.98 -9.28
N PRO A 307 8.00 -10.99 -8.96
CA PRO A 307 8.02 -10.34 -7.66
C PRO A 307 6.63 -9.86 -7.26
N LEU A 308 6.19 -10.17 -6.04
CA LEU A 308 4.87 -9.81 -5.54
C LEU A 308 4.96 -8.68 -4.53
N TRP A 309 4.15 -7.65 -4.72
CA TRP A 309 3.99 -6.52 -3.84
C TRP A 309 2.57 -6.46 -3.25
N TRP A 310 2.49 -6.21 -1.95
CA TRP A 310 1.28 -5.76 -1.29
C TRP A 310 1.35 -4.23 -1.20
N ALA A 311 0.66 -3.53 -2.09
CA ALA A 311 0.74 -2.06 -2.21
C ALA A 311 0.08 -1.34 -1.04
N GLU A 312 -0.90 -1.99 -0.45
CA GLU A 312 -1.49 -1.60 0.82
C GLU A 312 -1.74 -2.84 1.64
N TYR A 313 -1.41 -2.82 2.90
CA TYR A 313 -1.86 -3.83 3.85
C TYR A 313 -2.09 -3.23 5.23
N TYR A 314 -3.09 -3.72 5.87
CA TYR A 314 -3.40 -3.52 7.26
C TYR A 314 -4.25 -4.70 7.73
N VAL A 315 -3.85 -5.38 8.80
CA VAL A 315 -4.66 -6.43 9.40
C VAL A 315 -5.66 -5.78 10.35
N GLU A 316 -6.94 -5.97 10.08
CA GLU A 316 -8.03 -5.29 10.79
C GLU A 316 -8.75 -6.23 11.77
N PRO A 317 -9.47 -5.66 12.76
CA PRO A 317 -10.42 -6.43 13.57
C PRO A 317 -11.58 -6.99 12.73
N ALA A 318 -12.18 -8.08 13.20
CA ALA A 318 -13.24 -8.79 12.50
C ALA A 318 -14.61 -8.09 12.49
N ASP A 319 -14.78 -6.99 13.18
CA ASP A 319 -16.09 -6.40 13.42
C ASP A 319 -16.60 -5.43 12.33
N GLY A 320 -15.89 -5.35 11.21
CA GLY A 320 -16.29 -4.53 10.05
C GLY A 320 -16.32 -3.03 10.29
N ASN A 321 -15.93 -2.56 11.46
CA ASN A 321 -15.99 -1.15 11.84
C ASN A 321 -14.62 -0.44 11.77
N ASP A 322 -13.59 -1.07 11.24
CA ASP A 322 -12.20 -0.56 11.25
C ASP A 322 -11.83 0.05 12.63
N ASP A 323 -12.25 -0.62 13.72
CA ASP A 323 -11.93 -0.13 15.05
C ASP A 323 -10.50 -0.48 15.45
N ARG A 324 -9.54 0.15 14.76
CA ARG A 324 -8.13 0.11 15.12
C ARG A 324 -7.91 0.49 16.59
N LYS A 325 -8.87 1.13 17.23
CA LYS A 325 -8.82 1.54 18.63
C LYS A 325 -9.12 0.39 19.59
N GLY A 326 -9.77 -0.68 19.12
CA GLY A 326 -10.14 -1.84 19.96
C GLY A 326 -8.96 -2.65 20.46
N TRP A 327 -7.81 -2.61 19.79
CA TRP A 327 -6.61 -3.34 20.22
C TRP A 327 -5.65 -2.45 21.03
N SER A 328 -5.04 -3.04 22.06
CA SER A 328 -3.86 -2.40 22.67
C SER A 328 -2.74 -2.30 21.63
N GLU A 329 -1.83 -1.35 21.82
CA GLU A 329 -0.70 -1.15 20.91
C GLU A 329 0.17 -2.42 20.77
N THR A 330 0.42 -3.13 21.88
CA THR A 330 1.14 -4.40 21.86
C THR A 330 0.42 -5.47 21.04
N HIS A 331 -0.90 -5.57 21.18
CA HIS A 331 -1.74 -6.49 20.41
C HIS A 331 -1.66 -6.16 18.93
N ARG A 332 -1.82 -4.88 18.58
CA ARG A 332 -1.75 -4.39 17.18
C ARG A 332 -0.41 -4.71 16.52
N VAL A 333 0.69 -4.44 17.21
CA VAL A 333 2.04 -4.75 16.71
C VAL A 333 2.19 -6.26 16.47
N ALA A 334 1.67 -7.11 17.35
CA ALA A 334 1.71 -8.55 17.18
C ALA A 334 0.88 -9.03 15.98
N VAL A 335 -0.31 -8.46 15.77
CA VAL A 335 -1.19 -8.79 14.63
C VAL A 335 -0.52 -8.36 13.31
N GLN A 336 0.00 -7.14 13.23
CA GLN A 336 0.67 -6.65 12.03
C GLN A 336 1.96 -7.45 11.74
N ALA A 337 2.74 -7.77 12.77
CA ALA A 337 3.92 -8.63 12.61
C ALA A 337 3.54 -10.01 12.06
N THR A 338 2.41 -10.58 12.50
CA THR A 338 1.92 -11.86 11.99
C THR A 338 1.48 -11.75 10.52
N GLY A 339 0.83 -10.66 10.14
CA GLY A 339 0.49 -10.37 8.74
C GLY A 339 1.73 -10.26 7.84
N MET A 340 2.75 -9.51 8.28
CA MET A 340 4.02 -9.39 7.56
C MET A 340 4.74 -10.75 7.42
N ILE A 341 4.77 -11.55 8.49
CA ILE A 341 5.29 -12.92 8.45
C ILE A 341 4.53 -13.78 7.43
N ALA A 342 3.21 -13.64 7.39
CA ALA A 342 2.35 -14.41 6.48
C ALA A 342 2.61 -14.07 5.02
N MET A 343 2.69 -12.78 4.69
CA MET A 343 3.03 -12.30 3.34
C MET A 343 4.43 -12.76 2.91
N ALA A 344 5.43 -12.59 3.77
CA ALA A 344 6.80 -13.02 3.49
C ALA A 344 6.91 -14.53 3.28
N LYS A 345 6.24 -15.35 4.10
CA LYS A 345 6.17 -16.81 3.93
C LYS A 345 5.43 -17.22 2.66
N GLY A 346 4.52 -16.40 2.18
CA GLY A 346 3.84 -16.57 0.91
C GLY A 346 4.71 -16.21 -0.29
N GLY A 347 5.86 -15.55 -0.06
CA GLY A 347 6.79 -15.14 -1.10
C GLY A 347 6.60 -13.71 -1.58
N ALA A 348 5.88 -12.87 -0.83
CA ALA A 348 5.88 -11.42 -1.10
C ALA A 348 7.29 -10.85 -0.93
N THR A 349 7.68 -9.97 -1.85
CA THR A 349 9.01 -9.35 -1.91
C THR A 349 9.01 -7.89 -1.47
N SER A 350 7.82 -7.29 -1.44
CA SER A 350 7.61 -5.92 -0.98
C SER A 350 6.24 -5.77 -0.36
N GLY A 351 6.11 -4.86 0.61
CA GLY A 351 4.84 -4.56 1.25
C GLY A 351 4.82 -3.16 1.81
N PHE A 352 3.70 -2.46 1.63
CA PHE A 352 3.52 -1.09 2.06
C PHE A 352 2.42 -1.00 3.10
N TYR A 353 2.81 -0.62 4.32
CA TYR A 353 1.89 -0.41 5.41
C TYR A 353 1.00 0.81 5.13
N TRP A 354 -0.32 0.61 5.22
CA TRP A 354 -1.27 1.68 4.95
C TRP A 354 -1.38 2.66 6.11
N ASN A 355 -1.39 3.95 5.78
CA ASN A 355 -1.67 5.06 6.69
C ASN A 355 -0.61 5.25 7.81
N PRO A 356 0.53 5.87 7.49
CA PRO A 356 1.61 6.11 8.45
C PRO A 356 1.28 7.20 9.48
N GLU A 357 0.27 8.04 9.19
CA GLU A 357 -0.09 9.22 9.97
C GLU A 357 -1.59 9.54 9.80
N GLU A 358 -2.28 9.83 10.88
CA GLU A 358 -3.67 10.24 10.88
C GLU A 358 -3.84 11.76 10.84
N GLU A 359 -5.05 12.19 10.46
CA GLU A 359 -5.47 13.57 10.51
C GLU A 359 -5.47 14.12 11.94
N LYS A 360 -5.25 15.42 12.06
CA LYS A 360 -5.27 16.17 13.32
C LYS A 360 -6.49 15.90 14.16
N GLY A 361 -6.26 15.69 15.44
CA GLY A 361 -7.30 15.50 16.44
C GLY A 361 -7.92 14.12 16.47
N THR A 362 -7.46 13.20 15.62
CA THR A 362 -7.81 11.79 15.71
C THR A 362 -6.71 11.02 16.46
N SER A 363 -7.10 9.99 17.22
CA SER A 363 -6.09 9.10 17.82
C SER A 363 -5.65 8.08 16.77
N CYS A 364 -4.41 8.14 16.38
CA CYS A 364 -3.87 7.18 15.44
C CYS A 364 -3.62 5.83 16.09
N ALA A 365 -4.47 4.89 15.78
CA ALA A 365 -4.25 3.51 16.14
C ALA A 365 -3.38 2.83 15.06
N GLY A 366 -2.11 2.52 15.39
CA GLY A 366 -1.19 1.85 14.47
C GLY A 366 -0.43 2.75 13.51
N CYS A 367 -0.41 4.05 13.72
CA CYS A 367 0.47 4.93 12.95
C CYS A 367 1.95 4.62 13.19
N LEU A 368 2.78 5.06 12.25
CA LEU A 368 4.23 4.96 12.36
C LEU A 368 4.82 6.10 13.21
N TRP A 369 4.17 7.26 13.18
CA TRP A 369 4.52 8.45 13.99
C TRP A 369 3.28 9.25 14.38
N THR A 370 3.45 10.14 15.34
CA THR A 370 2.37 11.04 15.76
C THR A 370 2.14 12.16 14.75
N PRO A 371 0.91 12.70 14.61
CA PRO A 371 0.56 13.70 13.61
C PRO A 371 1.55 14.86 13.51
N THR A 372 1.93 15.23 12.29
CA THR A 372 2.94 16.25 12.01
C THR A 372 2.37 17.65 11.87
N ASP A 373 1.08 17.84 11.94
CA ASP A 373 0.42 19.14 11.93
C ASP A 373 0.63 19.96 13.24
N SER A 374 1.18 19.33 14.26
CA SER A 374 1.58 19.93 15.53
C SER A 374 3.09 20.00 15.65
N SER A 375 3.61 21.08 16.25
CA SER A 375 5.07 21.30 16.40
C SER A 375 5.76 20.25 17.27
N ASP A 376 5.07 19.53 18.12
CA ASP A 376 5.53 18.41 18.95
C ASP A 376 5.27 17.03 18.33
N GLY A 377 4.58 16.96 17.19
CA GLY A 377 4.31 15.75 16.41
C GLY A 377 5.56 15.14 15.75
N GLY A 378 5.35 14.11 14.93
CA GLY A 378 6.43 13.38 14.26
C GLY A 378 7.24 12.48 15.20
N GLN A 379 6.68 12.12 16.35
CA GLN A 379 7.31 11.21 17.29
C GLN A 379 7.11 9.77 16.88
N GLN A 380 8.18 8.98 16.95
CA GLN A 380 8.16 7.56 16.61
C GLN A 380 7.16 6.77 17.45
N LEU A 381 6.44 5.86 16.80
CA LEU A 381 5.51 4.91 17.43
C LEU A 381 5.98 3.46 17.24
N PRO A 382 5.51 2.50 18.05
CA PRO A 382 5.97 1.11 17.99
C PRO A 382 5.79 0.41 16.64
N MET A 383 4.79 0.81 15.86
CA MET A 383 4.62 0.26 14.49
C MET A 383 5.76 0.65 13.56
N TYR A 384 6.35 1.84 13.72
CA TYR A 384 7.56 2.21 12.97
C TYR A 384 8.72 1.26 13.28
N ASP A 385 8.93 0.91 14.58
CA ASP A 385 9.97 -0.04 14.96
C ASP A 385 9.75 -1.41 14.31
N LEU A 386 8.50 -1.86 14.22
CA LEU A 386 8.18 -3.11 13.57
C LEU A 386 8.55 -3.06 12.08
N VAL A 387 8.03 -2.07 11.34
CA VAL A 387 8.23 -1.97 9.89
C VAL A 387 9.72 -1.80 9.55
N SER A 388 10.41 -0.88 10.23
CA SER A 388 11.83 -0.61 9.96
C SER A 388 12.74 -1.80 10.29
N ARG A 389 12.48 -2.52 11.38
CA ARG A 389 13.24 -3.73 11.72
C ARG A 389 12.90 -4.89 10.80
N PHE A 390 11.66 -4.96 10.34
CA PHE A 390 11.24 -6.01 9.41
C PHE A 390 11.93 -5.81 8.06
N ASP A 391 11.95 -4.60 7.53
CA ASP A 391 12.67 -4.29 6.29
C ASP A 391 14.17 -4.59 6.42
N ALA A 392 14.81 -4.14 7.49
CA ALA A 392 16.24 -4.38 7.72
C ALA A 392 16.60 -5.87 7.86
N ALA A 393 15.70 -6.71 8.38
CA ALA A 393 15.94 -8.13 8.61
C ALA A 393 15.48 -9.02 7.45
N PHE A 394 14.43 -8.61 6.73
CA PHE A 394 13.70 -9.42 5.76
C PHE A 394 13.47 -8.67 4.42
N GLY A 395 14.32 -7.71 4.12
CA GLY A 395 14.28 -6.94 2.87
C GLY A 395 14.63 -7.76 1.64
N PRO A 396 14.76 -7.12 0.46
CA PRO A 396 14.99 -7.79 -0.82
C PRO A 396 16.16 -8.75 -0.82
N GLY A 397 15.99 -9.88 -1.47
CA GLY A 397 17.03 -10.92 -1.58
C GLY A 397 17.21 -11.79 -0.34
N THR A 398 16.38 -11.62 0.68
CA THR A 398 16.46 -12.44 1.91
C THR A 398 16.05 -13.88 1.65
N THR A 399 16.86 -14.83 2.14
CA THR A 399 16.52 -16.25 2.18
C THR A 399 15.97 -16.60 3.55
N TYR A 400 14.78 -17.19 3.58
CA TYR A 400 14.13 -17.62 4.81
C TYR A 400 14.57 -19.03 5.20
N GLU A 401 14.70 -19.25 6.51
CA GLU A 401 15.11 -20.53 7.06
C GLU A 401 14.03 -21.13 7.97
N THR A 402 13.97 -22.45 8.00
CA THR A 402 13.14 -23.17 8.96
C THR A 402 13.90 -23.30 10.28
N VAL A 403 13.23 -22.96 11.38
CA VAL A 403 13.76 -23.08 12.73
C VAL A 403 12.86 -23.99 13.57
N SER A 404 13.46 -24.66 14.54
CA SER A 404 12.70 -25.48 15.50
C SER A 404 11.93 -24.59 16.48
N VAL A 405 10.68 -24.93 16.72
CA VAL A 405 9.81 -24.25 17.70
C VAL A 405 9.24 -25.28 18.65
N ALA A 406 9.44 -25.06 19.94
CA ALA A 406 8.77 -25.77 21.01
C ALA A 406 8.22 -24.75 22.02
N ALA A 407 6.97 -24.82 22.36
CA ALA A 407 6.31 -23.89 23.27
C ALA A 407 5.16 -24.59 24.00
N ASP A 408 4.63 -23.95 25.05
CA ASP A 408 3.42 -24.42 25.74
C ASP A 408 2.22 -24.51 24.78
N ASP A 409 2.24 -23.65 23.72
CA ASP A 409 1.21 -23.61 22.71
C ASP A 409 1.82 -23.27 21.33
N VAL A 410 2.41 -24.27 20.67
CA VAL A 410 3.14 -24.09 19.39
C VAL A 410 2.31 -23.43 18.28
N PRO A 411 1.01 -23.75 18.09
CA PRO A 411 0.20 -23.10 17.04
C PRO A 411 0.08 -21.59 17.20
N ASN A 412 0.27 -21.07 18.41
CA ASN A 412 0.17 -19.66 18.74
C ASN A 412 1.52 -18.94 18.82
N VAL A 413 2.58 -19.56 18.31
CA VAL A 413 3.90 -18.93 18.13
C VAL A 413 4.19 -18.79 16.65
N ARG A 414 4.20 -17.55 16.16
CA ARG A 414 4.55 -17.25 14.76
C ARG A 414 6.04 -16.91 14.67
N VAL A 415 6.71 -17.43 13.66
CA VAL A 415 8.17 -17.25 13.50
C VAL A 415 8.52 -17.00 12.05
N LEU A 416 9.43 -16.06 11.83
CA LEU A 416 10.15 -15.85 10.55
C LEU A 416 11.64 -15.78 10.86
N ALA A 417 12.46 -16.48 10.08
CA ALA A 417 13.89 -16.56 10.35
C ALA A 417 14.74 -16.43 9.10
N THR A 418 15.92 -15.85 9.28
CA THR A 418 17.05 -15.87 8.35
C THR A 418 18.25 -16.53 9.02
N ASP A 419 19.39 -16.51 8.37
CA ASP A 419 20.69 -16.92 8.93
C ASP A 419 21.14 -16.03 10.12
N ARG A 420 20.59 -14.82 10.25
CA ARG A 420 21.03 -13.81 11.25
C ARG A 420 19.98 -13.45 12.27
N THR A 421 18.72 -13.46 11.90
CA THR A 421 17.64 -12.90 12.71
C THR A 421 16.44 -13.84 12.75
N ILE A 422 15.81 -13.92 13.93
CA ILE A 422 14.52 -14.60 14.09
C ILE A 422 13.54 -13.62 14.70
N LEU A 423 12.41 -13.41 14.02
CA LEU A 423 11.23 -12.74 14.57
C LEU A 423 10.30 -13.79 15.16
N VAL A 424 9.90 -13.59 16.41
CA VAL A 424 8.97 -14.48 17.12
C VAL A 424 7.82 -13.68 17.67
N VAL A 425 6.60 -14.13 17.45
CA VAL A 425 5.35 -13.49 17.91
C VAL A 425 4.53 -14.47 18.72
N ASN A 426 4.13 -14.06 19.92
CA ASN A 426 3.10 -14.73 20.73
C ASN A 426 1.73 -14.15 20.34
N THR A 427 0.82 -14.98 19.87
CA THR A 427 -0.53 -14.56 19.44
C THR A 427 -1.58 -14.65 20.54
N LEU A 428 -1.18 -14.94 21.78
CA LEU A 428 -2.07 -15.08 22.93
C LEU A 428 -2.03 -13.84 23.83
N ASP A 429 -3.12 -13.61 24.51
CA ASP A 429 -3.31 -12.56 25.52
C ASP A 429 -2.67 -12.88 26.89
N ARG A 430 -1.84 -13.92 26.94
CA ARG A 430 -1.11 -14.38 28.13
C ARG A 430 0.36 -14.64 27.84
N GLN A 431 1.17 -14.61 28.87
CA GLN A 431 2.55 -15.04 28.77
C GLN A 431 2.66 -16.52 28.45
N ILE A 432 3.61 -16.90 27.63
CA ILE A 432 3.97 -18.27 27.30
C ILE A 432 5.48 -18.47 27.41
N SER A 433 5.92 -19.67 27.63
CA SER A 433 7.32 -20.07 27.52
C SER A 433 7.55 -20.73 26.16
N ALA A 434 8.59 -20.32 25.45
CA ALA A 434 8.94 -20.86 24.14
C ALA A 434 10.43 -21.14 24.03
N LYS A 435 10.76 -22.17 23.25
CA LYS A 435 12.12 -22.47 22.82
C LYS A 435 12.16 -22.42 21.31
N VAL A 436 12.91 -21.45 20.77
CA VAL A 436 13.05 -21.26 19.33
C VAL A 436 14.53 -21.33 18.97
N ASP A 437 14.87 -22.16 18.01
CA ASP A 437 16.25 -22.41 17.56
C ASP A 437 17.20 -22.74 18.74
N GLY A 438 16.70 -23.56 19.70
CA GLY A 438 17.44 -23.97 20.89
C GLY A 438 17.46 -22.95 22.03
N LYS A 439 17.07 -21.70 21.83
CA LYS A 439 17.04 -20.64 22.85
C LYS A 439 15.70 -20.62 23.57
N GLN A 440 15.75 -20.76 24.93
CA GLN A 440 14.56 -20.73 25.80
C GLN A 440 14.32 -19.30 26.28
N PHE A 441 13.05 -18.82 26.24
CA PHE A 441 12.64 -17.53 26.77
C PHE A 441 11.14 -17.45 26.98
N ASP A 442 10.71 -16.47 27.76
CA ASP A 442 9.31 -16.13 27.91
C ASP A 442 8.91 -15.04 26.92
N LEU A 443 7.70 -15.14 26.40
CA LEU A 443 7.01 -14.15 25.59
C LEU A 443 5.84 -13.61 26.39
N ALA A 444 5.79 -12.32 26.62
CA ALA A 444 4.64 -11.65 27.22
C ALA A 444 3.37 -11.85 26.36
N ALA A 445 2.21 -11.48 26.89
CA ALA A 445 0.99 -11.39 26.12
C ALA A 445 1.21 -10.55 24.87
N TYR A 446 0.87 -11.09 23.70
CA TYR A 446 1.11 -10.45 22.39
C TYR A 446 2.56 -9.99 22.16
N GLY A 447 3.51 -10.67 22.79
CA GLY A 447 4.93 -10.29 22.73
C GLY A 447 5.54 -10.51 21.36
N VAL A 448 6.20 -9.48 20.83
CA VAL A 448 7.01 -9.53 19.61
C VAL A 448 8.48 -9.49 20.00
N LYS A 449 9.24 -10.49 19.62
CA LYS A 449 10.64 -10.64 20.04
C LYS A 449 11.56 -10.88 18.84
N TRP A 450 12.65 -10.17 18.82
CA TRP A 450 13.72 -10.31 17.86
C TRP A 450 14.91 -11.01 18.49
N LEU A 451 15.40 -12.05 17.87
CA LEU A 451 16.56 -12.82 18.30
C LEU A 451 17.65 -12.72 17.27
N THR A 452 18.88 -12.47 17.69
CA THR A 452 20.06 -12.67 16.86
C THR A 452 20.43 -14.14 16.87
N ARG A 453 20.73 -14.69 15.74
CA ARG A 453 21.11 -16.09 15.57
C ARG A 453 22.58 -16.33 15.78
#